data_35adcdb5b1033387ac8dde41a6ce2b6b
#
_entry.id   35adcdb5b1033387ac8dde41a6ce2b6b
#
_cell.length_a   1.000
_cell.length_b   1.000
_cell.length_c   1.000
_cell.angle_alpha   90.00
_cell.angle_beta   90.00
_cell.angle_gamma   90.00
#
_symmetry.space_group_name_H-M   'P 1'
#
loop_
_entity.id
_entity.type
_entity.pdbx_description
1 polymer ?
#
loop_
_entity_poly.entity_id
_entity_poly.type
_entity_poly.pdbx_seq_one_letter_code
_entity_poly.pdbx_strand_id
1 'polypeptide(L)'
;FRRRRVAAAVCVLAAGLAGTSLMGGYLVYYGLVLAVFAPLGLVPLALLAAQVRAPRWGRMAAPWALVLAGAAFCWFLSPNRALRGRAPESLPQMRFAARIIAGEDPSLLNYGTLDGGFYTAAGVLPPARYFCVTNMPLEGQWEEQNALLENGAVEYAVALVGDLEQRFPHYRCVDQCTYDGGEGTVTWYLYQRQ
;
A
#
# COMPACT_ATOMS: atom_id res chain seq x y z
N PHE A 1 30.86 14.97 27.45
CA PHE A 1 31.42 14.94 26.07
C PHE A 1 30.89 13.74 25.26
N ARG A 2 30.91 12.52 25.79
CA ARG A 2 30.48 11.30 25.08
C ARG A 2 28.97 11.32 24.66
N ARG A 3 28.09 11.78 25.55
CA ARG A 3 26.63 11.88 25.31
C ARG A 3 26.29 12.85 24.14
N ARG A 4 27.01 13.99 24.08
CA ARG A 4 26.79 14.98 22.99
C ARG A 4 27.21 14.43 21.62
N ARG A 5 28.32 13.66 21.56
CA ARG A 5 28.77 13.01 20.32
C ARG A 5 27.78 11.97 19.82
N VAL A 6 27.21 11.15 20.72
CA VAL A 6 26.19 10.17 20.37
C VAL A 6 24.92 10.86 19.86
N ALA A 7 24.45 11.91 20.55
CA ALA A 7 23.29 12.68 20.10
C ALA A 7 23.52 13.31 18.73
N ALA A 8 24.69 13.91 18.49
CA ALA A 8 25.04 14.47 17.19
C ALA A 8 25.07 13.39 16.08
N ALA A 9 25.64 12.22 16.35
CA ALA A 9 25.66 11.12 15.40
C ALA A 9 24.26 10.64 15.05
N VAL A 10 23.37 10.52 16.04
CA VAL A 10 21.95 10.14 15.81
C VAL A 10 21.24 11.21 14.96
N CYS A 11 21.43 12.49 15.25
CA CYS A 11 20.83 13.56 14.46
C CYS A 11 21.34 13.57 13.00
N VAL A 12 22.63 13.37 12.78
CA VAL A 12 23.21 13.29 11.44
C VAL A 12 22.65 12.08 10.68
N LEU A 13 22.55 10.91 11.34
CA LEU A 13 21.97 9.72 10.72
C LEU A 13 20.50 9.93 10.38
N ALA A 14 19.72 10.50 11.28
CA ALA A 14 18.31 10.80 11.04
C ALA A 14 18.13 11.80 9.88
N ALA A 15 18.95 12.85 9.83
CA ALA A 15 18.94 13.82 8.74
C ALA A 15 19.34 13.19 7.41
N GLY A 16 20.34 12.30 7.40
CA GLY A 16 20.76 11.55 6.22
C GLY A 16 19.65 10.67 5.69
N LEU A 17 18.99 9.90 6.56
CA LEU A 17 17.85 9.04 6.18
C LEU A 17 16.65 9.86 5.70
N ALA A 18 16.35 10.99 6.33
CA ALA A 18 15.31 11.89 5.86
C ALA A 18 15.64 12.44 4.46
N GLY A 19 16.91 12.85 4.25
CA GLY A 19 17.38 13.33 2.95
C GLY A 19 17.25 12.28 1.84
N THR A 20 17.65 11.04 2.09
CA THR A 20 17.51 9.95 1.10
C THR A 20 16.05 9.63 0.81
N SER A 21 15.17 9.70 1.81
CA SER A 21 13.72 9.50 1.62
C SER A 21 13.09 10.56 0.73
N LEU A 22 13.62 11.80 0.72
CA LEU A 22 13.14 12.89 -0.12
C LEU A 22 13.67 12.82 -1.56
N MET A 23 14.84 12.21 -1.78
CA MET A 23 15.47 12.13 -3.10
C MET A 23 14.82 11.09 -4.03
N GLY A 24 14.17 10.08 -3.49
CA GLY A 24 13.55 8.98 -4.26
C GLY A 24 12.09 9.20 -4.68
N GLY A 25 11.56 10.43 -4.53
CA GLY A 25 10.13 10.69 -4.64
C GLY A 25 9.42 10.44 -3.31
N TYR A 26 8.47 11.30 -2.96
CA TYR A 26 7.78 11.20 -1.67
C TYR A 26 6.74 10.08 -1.73
N LEU A 27 7.10 8.92 -1.21
CA LEU A 27 6.13 7.86 -0.91
C LEU A 27 5.92 7.82 0.60
N VAL A 28 4.66 7.81 1.02
CA VAL A 28 4.26 7.91 2.45
C VAL A 28 4.97 6.87 3.32
N TYR A 29 5.21 5.67 2.80
CA TYR A 29 5.89 4.59 3.52
C TYR A 29 7.40 4.81 3.72
N TYR A 30 8.04 5.73 2.99
CA TYR A 30 9.45 6.06 3.24
C TYR A 30 9.66 6.72 4.60
N GLY A 31 8.64 7.39 5.13
CA GLY A 31 8.65 7.88 6.51
C GLY A 31 8.79 6.78 7.56
N LEU A 32 8.44 5.53 7.23
CA LEU A 32 8.55 4.40 8.14
C LEU A 32 10.01 4.13 8.56
N VAL A 33 10.98 4.41 7.71
CA VAL A 33 12.41 4.29 8.02
C VAL A 33 12.79 5.19 9.22
N LEU A 34 12.13 6.33 9.38
CA LEU A 34 12.36 7.25 10.47
C LEU A 34 11.72 6.79 11.78
N ALA A 35 10.79 5.82 11.73
CA ALA A 35 10.13 5.29 12.92
C ALA A 35 11.11 4.63 13.90
N VAL A 36 12.28 4.17 13.45
CA VAL A 36 13.35 3.63 14.32
C VAL A 36 13.89 4.66 15.34
N PHE A 37 13.72 5.95 15.03
CA PHE A 37 14.13 7.04 15.95
C PHE A 37 13.03 7.42 16.95
N ALA A 38 11.80 6.98 16.78
CA ALA A 38 10.68 7.31 17.67
C ALA A 38 10.96 6.90 19.13
N PRO A 39 11.51 5.68 19.43
CA PRO A 39 11.86 5.29 20.79
C PRO A 39 12.90 6.23 21.43
N LEU A 40 13.82 6.80 20.64
CA LEU A 40 14.81 7.74 21.15
C LEU A 40 14.19 9.07 21.57
N GLY A 41 13.11 9.49 20.91
CA GLY A 41 12.32 10.67 21.28
C GLY A 41 11.54 10.47 22.60
N LEU A 42 11.22 9.25 22.97
CA LEU A 42 10.53 8.94 24.23
C LEU A 42 11.42 9.13 25.45
N VAL A 43 12.75 9.02 25.30
CA VAL A 43 13.71 9.18 26.43
C VAL A 43 13.63 10.57 27.07
N PRO A 44 13.75 11.69 26.31
CA PRO A 44 13.62 13.03 26.90
C PRO A 44 12.20 13.26 27.47
N LEU A 45 11.15 12.71 26.83
CA LEU A 45 9.80 12.80 27.36
C LEU A 45 9.65 12.09 28.70
N ALA A 46 10.25 10.90 28.85
CA ALA A 46 10.27 10.17 30.11
C ALA A 46 11.04 10.94 31.20
N LEU A 47 12.18 11.58 30.86
CA LEU A 47 12.95 12.39 31.77
C LEU A 47 12.18 13.65 32.22
N LEU A 48 11.45 14.29 31.31
CA LEU A 48 10.59 15.43 31.66
C LEU A 48 9.42 14.98 32.53
N ALA A 49 8.78 13.88 32.22
CA ALA A 49 7.69 13.30 33.01
C ALA A 49 8.15 12.94 34.43
N ALA A 50 9.40 12.45 34.60
CA ALA A 50 9.98 12.14 35.90
C ALA A 50 10.18 13.38 36.78
N GLN A 51 10.28 14.57 36.20
CA GLN A 51 10.41 15.84 36.96
C GLN A 51 9.06 16.36 37.46
N VAL A 52 7.94 15.87 36.88
CA VAL A 52 6.61 16.27 37.29
C VAL A 52 6.24 15.57 38.61
N ARG A 53 5.96 16.36 39.64
CA ARG A 53 5.48 15.86 40.94
C ARG A 53 4.01 15.43 40.83
N ALA A 54 3.76 14.33 40.12
CA ALA A 54 2.41 13.75 39.98
C ALA A 54 2.08 12.85 41.18
N PRO A 55 0.83 12.85 41.66
CA PRO A 55 0.37 11.90 42.65
C PRO A 55 0.52 10.45 42.13
N ARG A 56 0.54 9.49 43.06
CA ARG A 56 0.82 8.07 42.72
C ARG A 56 -0.10 7.53 41.64
N TRP A 57 -1.39 7.87 41.71
CA TRP A 57 -2.39 7.49 40.69
C TRP A 57 -2.09 8.10 39.31
N GLY A 58 -1.64 9.35 39.25
CA GLY A 58 -1.27 10.02 38.00
C GLY A 58 -0.09 9.35 37.31
N ARG A 59 0.90 8.90 38.06
CA ARG A 59 2.07 8.15 37.53
C ARG A 59 1.66 6.77 36.98
N MET A 60 0.65 6.14 37.59
CA MET A 60 0.09 4.85 37.06
C MET A 60 -0.79 5.07 35.83
N ALA A 61 -1.54 6.17 35.76
CA ALA A 61 -2.43 6.47 34.66
C ALA A 61 -1.71 7.01 33.39
N ALA A 62 -0.55 7.69 33.58
CA ALA A 62 0.17 8.33 32.46
C ALA A 62 0.53 7.39 31.31
N PRO A 63 1.08 6.18 31.51
CA PRO A 63 1.37 5.27 30.41
C PRO A 63 0.09 4.84 29.65
N TRP A 64 -1.00 4.62 30.35
CA TRP A 64 -2.29 4.28 29.72
C TRP A 64 -2.86 5.44 28.92
N ALA A 65 -2.76 6.67 29.45
CA ALA A 65 -3.16 7.87 28.72
C ALA A 65 -2.33 8.03 27.43
N LEU A 66 -1.04 7.72 27.47
CA LEU A 66 -0.16 7.77 26.28
C LEU A 66 -0.55 6.70 25.24
N VAL A 67 -0.85 5.48 25.69
CA VAL A 67 -1.31 4.40 24.82
C VAL A 67 -2.65 4.77 24.16
N LEU A 68 -3.59 5.28 24.93
CA LEU A 68 -4.90 5.71 24.42
C LEU A 68 -4.76 6.88 23.44
N ALA A 69 -3.92 7.87 23.76
CA ALA A 69 -3.65 8.98 22.86
C ALA A 69 -2.99 8.50 21.55
N GLY A 70 -2.03 7.59 21.63
CA GLY A 70 -1.40 6.98 20.47
C GLY A 70 -2.40 6.18 19.63
N ALA A 71 -3.25 5.38 20.24
CA ALA A 71 -4.30 4.63 19.56
C ALA A 71 -5.30 5.58 18.88
N ALA A 72 -5.74 6.64 19.56
CA ALA A 72 -6.60 7.67 18.99
C ALA A 72 -5.94 8.36 17.81
N PHE A 73 -4.66 8.74 17.96
CA PHE A 73 -3.88 9.34 16.88
C PHE A 73 -3.82 8.43 15.65
N CYS A 74 -3.44 7.16 15.82
CA CYS A 74 -3.43 6.17 14.74
C CYS A 74 -4.83 5.98 14.14
N TRP A 75 -5.87 5.97 14.98
CA TRP A 75 -7.25 5.84 14.53
C TRP A 75 -7.71 7.00 13.64
N PHE A 76 -7.39 8.24 14.00
CA PHE A 76 -7.84 9.43 13.26
C PHE A 76 -6.97 9.76 12.04
N LEU A 77 -5.69 9.40 12.06
CA LEU A 77 -4.74 9.68 10.98
C LEU A 77 -4.49 8.50 10.03
N SER A 78 -5.10 7.33 10.30
CA SER A 78 -4.98 6.19 9.39
C SER A 78 -5.57 6.49 8.01
N PRO A 79 -4.82 6.28 6.92
CA PRO A 79 -5.34 6.36 5.55
C PRO A 79 -6.56 5.44 5.35
N ASN A 80 -6.60 4.31 6.05
CA ASN A 80 -7.70 3.35 6.00
C ASN A 80 -9.02 3.92 6.55
N ARG A 81 -9.01 5.10 7.16
CA ARG A 81 -10.24 5.78 7.57
C ARG A 81 -11.19 6.02 6.41
N ALA A 82 -10.66 6.30 5.22
CA ALA A 82 -11.45 6.50 4.00
C ALA A 82 -12.21 5.23 3.57
N LEU A 83 -11.78 4.05 4.03
CA LEU A 83 -12.43 2.76 3.75
C LEU A 83 -13.58 2.44 4.72
N ARG A 84 -13.71 3.18 5.82
CA ARG A 84 -14.74 2.89 6.82
C ARG A 84 -16.12 3.18 6.28
N GLY A 85 -17.01 2.21 6.47
CA GLY A 85 -18.41 2.33 6.03
C GLY A 85 -18.60 2.22 4.53
N ARG A 86 -17.55 1.97 3.75
CA ARG A 86 -17.70 1.63 2.33
C ARG A 86 -18.17 0.18 2.22
N ALA A 87 -19.15 -0.05 1.37
CA ALA A 87 -19.54 -1.41 1.02
C ALA A 87 -18.37 -2.11 0.30
N PRO A 88 -18.07 -3.38 0.62
CA PRO A 88 -16.97 -4.11 -0.05
C PRO A 88 -17.06 -4.05 -1.57
N GLU A 89 -18.26 -4.09 -2.13
CA GLU A 89 -18.53 -4.06 -3.57
C GLU A 89 -18.16 -2.70 -4.22
N SER A 90 -17.95 -1.66 -3.42
CA SER A 90 -17.45 -0.36 -3.91
C SER A 90 -15.95 -0.35 -4.15
N LEU A 91 -15.24 -1.39 -3.70
CA LEU A 91 -13.82 -1.57 -3.93
C LEU A 91 -13.61 -2.36 -5.22
N PRO A 92 -12.75 -1.90 -6.14
CA PRO A 92 -12.51 -2.57 -7.41
C PRO A 92 -12.07 -4.03 -7.21
N GLN A 93 -11.24 -4.31 -6.20
CA GLN A 93 -10.78 -5.66 -5.88
C GLN A 93 -11.93 -6.61 -5.58
N MET A 94 -12.84 -6.21 -4.71
CA MET A 94 -13.97 -7.06 -4.27
C MET A 94 -15.01 -7.19 -5.38
N ARG A 95 -15.27 -6.10 -6.10
CA ARG A 95 -16.22 -6.09 -7.23
C ARG A 95 -15.77 -7.01 -8.36
N PHE A 96 -14.50 -6.92 -8.75
CA PHE A 96 -13.96 -7.76 -9.82
C PHE A 96 -13.78 -9.22 -9.37
N ALA A 97 -13.37 -9.44 -8.11
CA ALA A 97 -13.24 -10.77 -7.54
C ALA A 97 -14.53 -11.58 -7.65
N ALA A 98 -15.68 -10.96 -7.34
CA ALA A 98 -16.97 -11.63 -7.43
C ALA A 98 -17.24 -12.14 -8.85
N ARG A 99 -16.82 -11.39 -9.88
CA ARG A 99 -16.99 -11.77 -11.28
C ARG A 99 -15.98 -12.83 -11.73
N ILE A 100 -14.72 -12.69 -11.30
CA ILE A 100 -13.64 -13.63 -11.63
C ILE A 100 -13.95 -15.01 -11.05
N ILE A 101 -14.37 -15.07 -9.77
CA ILE A 101 -14.71 -16.33 -9.09
C ILE A 101 -15.91 -17.04 -9.72
N ALA A 102 -16.87 -16.27 -10.28
CA ALA A 102 -18.04 -16.83 -10.94
C ALA A 102 -17.75 -17.38 -12.35
N GLY A 103 -16.55 -17.11 -12.91
CA GLY A 103 -16.13 -17.62 -14.21
C GLY A 103 -15.70 -19.10 -14.16
N GLU A 104 -15.69 -19.75 -15.31
CA GLU A 104 -15.29 -21.17 -15.44
C GLU A 104 -13.78 -21.37 -15.22
N ASP A 105 -12.97 -20.42 -15.69
CA ASP A 105 -11.50 -20.40 -15.50
C ASP A 105 -11.11 -19.09 -14.82
N PRO A 106 -10.89 -19.09 -13.48
CA PRO A 106 -10.60 -17.90 -12.72
C PRO A 106 -9.15 -17.39 -12.89
N SER A 107 -8.50 -17.65 -14.01
CA SER A 107 -7.15 -17.16 -14.29
C SER A 107 -7.14 -15.66 -14.50
N LEU A 108 -6.19 -14.96 -13.85
CA LEU A 108 -6.14 -13.51 -13.80
C LEU A 108 -4.71 -12.99 -14.01
N LEU A 109 -4.57 -11.93 -14.80
CA LEU A 109 -3.34 -11.13 -14.93
C LEU A 109 -3.58 -9.69 -14.46
N ASN A 110 -2.74 -9.21 -13.56
CA ASN A 110 -2.68 -7.78 -13.20
C ASN A 110 -1.71 -7.07 -14.17
N TYR A 111 -2.26 -6.56 -15.29
CA TYR A 111 -1.49 -6.07 -16.41
C TYR A 111 -1.01 -4.63 -16.22
N GLY A 112 0.28 -4.43 -16.36
CA GLY A 112 0.89 -3.10 -16.45
C GLY A 112 0.84 -2.25 -15.19
N THR A 113 0.50 -2.85 -14.04
CA THR A 113 0.42 -2.12 -12.76
C THR A 113 1.11 -2.89 -11.64
N LEU A 114 1.37 -2.20 -10.53
CA LEU A 114 1.74 -2.86 -9.28
C LEU A 114 0.61 -3.79 -8.83
N ASP A 115 0.93 -4.77 -7.99
CA ASP A 115 -0.11 -5.64 -7.43
C ASP A 115 -1.11 -4.81 -6.61
N GLY A 116 -2.32 -4.72 -7.13
CA GLY A 116 -3.45 -4.01 -6.50
C GLY A 116 -4.26 -4.87 -5.53
N GLY A 117 -3.80 -6.09 -5.20
CA GLY A 117 -4.51 -7.01 -4.31
C GLY A 117 -5.63 -7.81 -4.98
N PHE A 118 -5.74 -7.80 -6.29
CA PHE A 118 -6.79 -8.50 -7.03
C PHE A 118 -6.66 -10.03 -6.94
N TYR A 119 -5.43 -10.57 -6.99
CA TYR A 119 -5.18 -12.01 -6.78
C TYR A 119 -5.67 -12.48 -5.40
N THR A 120 -5.35 -11.71 -4.37
CA THR A 120 -5.78 -12.02 -2.99
C THR A 120 -7.30 -11.96 -2.87
N ALA A 121 -7.94 -10.93 -3.45
CA ALA A 121 -9.38 -10.76 -3.37
C ALA A 121 -10.14 -11.87 -4.12
N ALA A 122 -9.64 -12.29 -5.29
CA ALA A 122 -10.21 -13.38 -6.08
C ALA A 122 -9.82 -14.77 -5.59
N GLY A 123 -8.83 -14.90 -4.69
CA GLY A 123 -8.34 -16.20 -4.22
C GLY A 123 -7.62 -17.01 -5.31
N VAL A 124 -7.07 -16.34 -6.33
CA VAL A 124 -6.39 -16.98 -7.46
C VAL A 124 -4.88 -16.80 -7.37
N LEU A 125 -4.14 -17.76 -7.91
CA LEU A 125 -2.68 -17.66 -8.00
C LEU A 125 -2.29 -16.92 -9.28
N PRO A 126 -1.20 -16.13 -9.23
CA PRO A 126 -0.65 -15.52 -10.41
C PRO A 126 -0.26 -16.55 -11.48
N PRO A 127 -0.51 -16.30 -12.78
CA PRO A 127 -0.28 -17.27 -13.86
C PRO A 127 1.18 -17.31 -14.32
N ALA A 128 2.00 -16.35 -13.92
CA ALA A 128 3.33 -16.14 -14.48
C ALA A 128 4.31 -15.52 -13.48
N ARG A 129 5.58 -15.54 -13.84
CA ARG A 129 6.67 -14.94 -13.06
C ARG A 129 6.46 -13.43 -12.86
N TYR A 130 6.09 -12.73 -13.92
CA TYR A 130 5.83 -11.29 -13.88
C TYR A 130 4.32 -11.02 -13.79
N PHE A 131 3.76 -11.39 -12.68
CA PHE A 131 2.33 -11.27 -12.38
C PHE A 131 1.85 -9.82 -12.13
N CYS A 132 2.78 -8.90 -11.96
CA CYS A 132 2.54 -7.46 -11.85
C CYS A 132 3.78 -6.70 -12.32
N VAL A 133 3.67 -5.41 -12.55
CA VAL A 133 4.80 -4.53 -12.81
C VAL A 133 5.43 -4.13 -11.47
N THR A 134 6.74 -4.00 -11.43
CA THR A 134 7.46 -3.49 -10.27
C THR A 134 7.90 -2.05 -10.49
N ASN A 135 8.25 -1.33 -9.40
CA ASN A 135 8.77 0.03 -9.48
C ASN A 135 10.11 0.12 -10.23
N MET A 136 10.82 -1.00 -10.36
CA MET A 136 12.02 -1.12 -11.18
C MET A 136 11.69 -1.93 -12.43
N PRO A 137 11.95 -1.40 -13.64
CA PRO A 137 11.74 -2.17 -14.86
C PRO A 137 12.65 -3.40 -14.85
N LEU A 138 12.04 -4.57 -15.01
CA LEU A 138 12.74 -5.84 -15.15
C LEU A 138 12.73 -6.25 -16.63
N GLU A 139 13.87 -6.74 -17.10
CA GLU A 139 13.99 -7.27 -18.46
C GLU A 139 13.02 -8.46 -18.66
N GLY A 140 12.30 -8.47 -19.78
CA GLY A 140 11.32 -9.51 -20.09
C GLY A 140 9.96 -9.37 -19.43
N GLN A 141 9.77 -8.37 -18.55
CA GLN A 141 8.51 -8.21 -17.81
C GLN A 141 7.32 -7.90 -18.73
N TRP A 142 7.51 -6.95 -19.64
CA TRP A 142 6.47 -6.56 -20.57
C TRP A 142 6.22 -7.62 -21.65
N GLU A 143 7.29 -8.25 -22.12
CA GLU A 143 7.24 -9.31 -23.12
C GLU A 143 6.42 -10.50 -22.60
N GLU A 144 6.64 -10.93 -21.35
CA GLU A 144 5.91 -12.04 -20.75
C GLU A 144 4.42 -11.68 -20.53
N GLN A 145 4.12 -10.49 -20.00
CA GLN A 145 2.74 -10.05 -19.79
C GLN A 145 1.99 -9.89 -21.13
N ASN A 146 2.63 -9.32 -22.15
CA ASN A 146 2.04 -9.20 -23.47
C ASN A 146 1.79 -10.58 -24.09
N ALA A 147 2.76 -11.49 -24.01
CA ALA A 147 2.61 -12.83 -24.55
C ALA A 147 1.44 -13.60 -23.93
N LEU A 148 1.20 -13.43 -22.61
CA LEU A 148 0.03 -14.03 -21.96
C LEU A 148 -1.29 -13.54 -22.54
N LEU A 149 -1.40 -12.24 -22.84
CA LEU A 149 -2.62 -11.66 -23.41
C LEU A 149 -2.75 -11.96 -24.91
N GLU A 150 -1.66 -11.89 -25.68
CA GLU A 150 -1.64 -12.22 -27.11
C GLU A 150 -2.06 -13.68 -27.37
N ASN A 151 -1.59 -14.60 -26.52
CA ASN A 151 -1.93 -16.02 -26.62
C ASN A 151 -3.26 -16.39 -25.96
N GLY A 152 -3.97 -15.43 -25.33
CA GLY A 152 -5.20 -15.70 -24.59
C GLY A 152 -4.99 -16.70 -23.45
N ALA A 153 -3.81 -16.66 -22.80
CA ALA A 153 -3.45 -17.63 -21.79
C ALA A 153 -4.15 -17.42 -20.44
N VAL A 154 -4.79 -16.28 -20.25
CA VAL A 154 -5.56 -15.95 -19.04
C VAL A 154 -6.98 -15.54 -19.42
N GLU A 155 -7.94 -15.88 -18.57
CA GLU A 155 -9.35 -15.52 -18.81
C GLU A 155 -9.62 -14.05 -18.50
N TYR A 156 -8.99 -13.51 -17.44
CA TYR A 156 -9.21 -12.14 -16.99
C TYR A 156 -7.91 -11.34 -16.97
N ALA A 157 -8.03 -10.05 -17.31
CA ALA A 157 -6.96 -9.07 -17.10
C ALA A 157 -7.52 -7.85 -16.38
N VAL A 158 -6.81 -7.38 -15.36
CA VAL A 158 -7.07 -6.12 -14.67
C VAL A 158 -6.03 -5.11 -15.06
N ALA A 159 -6.44 -3.90 -15.47
CA ALA A 159 -5.54 -2.84 -15.89
C ALA A 159 -6.04 -1.45 -15.49
N LEU A 160 -5.15 -0.47 -15.50
CA LEU A 160 -5.48 0.96 -15.37
C LEU A 160 -5.77 1.63 -16.71
N VAL A 161 -5.51 0.95 -17.83
CA VAL A 161 -5.73 1.46 -19.18
C VAL A 161 -7.07 0.99 -19.71
N GLY A 162 -7.83 1.90 -20.31
CA GLY A 162 -9.17 1.63 -20.83
C GLY A 162 -9.20 1.14 -22.30
N ASP A 163 -8.04 0.98 -22.95
CA ASP A 163 -7.90 0.67 -24.37
C ASP A 163 -7.23 -0.69 -24.64
N LEU A 164 -7.21 -1.59 -23.64
CA LEU A 164 -6.53 -2.88 -23.73
C LEU A 164 -7.05 -3.73 -24.90
N GLU A 165 -8.36 -3.65 -25.20
CA GLU A 165 -8.98 -4.37 -26.30
C GLU A 165 -8.51 -3.91 -27.70
N GLN A 166 -7.94 -2.71 -27.83
CA GLN A 166 -7.33 -2.26 -29.07
C GLN A 166 -5.99 -2.97 -29.34
N ARG A 167 -5.27 -3.31 -28.27
CA ARG A 167 -3.99 -4.02 -28.34
C ARG A 167 -4.16 -5.53 -28.37
N PHE A 168 -5.16 -6.04 -27.66
CA PHE A 168 -5.44 -7.47 -27.51
C PHE A 168 -6.91 -7.76 -27.89
N PRO A 169 -7.20 -7.96 -29.17
CA PRO A 169 -8.57 -8.07 -29.69
C PRO A 169 -9.39 -9.24 -29.12
N HIS A 170 -8.75 -10.20 -28.47
CA HIS A 170 -9.40 -11.32 -27.79
C HIS A 170 -10.02 -10.94 -26.44
N TYR A 171 -9.76 -9.73 -25.95
CA TYR A 171 -10.28 -9.26 -24.66
C TYR A 171 -11.34 -8.17 -24.85
N ARG A 172 -12.34 -8.16 -23.99
CA ARG A 172 -13.37 -7.12 -23.90
C ARG A 172 -13.47 -6.59 -22.49
N CYS A 173 -13.64 -5.29 -22.35
CA CYS A 173 -13.92 -4.67 -21.06
C CYS A 173 -15.31 -5.10 -20.61
N VAL A 174 -15.38 -5.82 -19.51
CA VAL A 174 -16.62 -6.36 -18.93
C VAL A 174 -17.07 -5.63 -17.69
N ASP A 175 -16.16 -4.88 -17.05
CA ASP A 175 -16.48 -4.04 -15.91
C ASP A 175 -15.43 -2.93 -15.74
N GLN A 176 -15.84 -1.83 -15.09
CA GLN A 176 -14.95 -0.76 -14.67
C GLN A 176 -15.37 -0.24 -13.30
N CYS A 177 -14.40 0.15 -12.51
CA CYS A 177 -14.63 0.70 -11.18
C CYS A 177 -13.71 1.87 -10.90
N THR A 178 -14.31 3.03 -10.67
CA THR A 178 -13.59 4.25 -10.28
C THR A 178 -13.52 4.32 -8.76
N TYR A 179 -12.32 4.49 -8.25
CA TYR A 179 -12.04 4.46 -6.83
C TYR A 179 -11.19 5.68 -6.43
N ASP A 180 -11.59 6.35 -5.36
CA ASP A 180 -10.81 7.38 -4.69
C ASP A 180 -10.18 6.80 -3.43
N GLY A 181 -8.89 6.54 -3.49
CA GLY A 181 -8.09 5.98 -2.39
C GLY A 181 -7.56 7.05 -1.42
N GLY A 182 -7.85 8.33 -1.65
CA GLY A 182 -7.35 9.47 -0.87
C GLY A 182 -6.06 10.09 -1.44
N GLU A 183 -5.43 9.46 -2.41
CA GLU A 183 -4.28 10.01 -3.19
C GLU A 183 -4.69 10.44 -4.60
N GLY A 184 -6.00 10.34 -4.90
CA GLY A 184 -6.58 10.66 -6.20
C GLY A 184 -7.55 9.59 -6.66
N THR A 185 -8.28 9.93 -7.72
CA THR A 185 -9.27 9.04 -8.34
C THR A 185 -8.59 8.18 -9.40
N VAL A 186 -8.73 6.86 -9.26
CA VAL A 186 -8.17 5.87 -10.17
C VAL A 186 -9.30 5.02 -10.73
N THR A 187 -9.31 4.77 -12.03
CA THR A 187 -10.27 3.86 -12.67
C THR A 187 -9.56 2.56 -13.03
N TRP A 188 -10.09 1.47 -12.51
CA TRP A 188 -9.69 0.13 -12.85
C TRP A 188 -10.64 -0.48 -13.85
N TYR A 189 -10.12 -1.26 -14.78
CA TYR A 189 -10.85 -1.96 -15.82
C TYR A 189 -10.64 -3.46 -15.69
N LEU A 190 -11.71 -4.22 -15.79
CA LEU A 190 -11.69 -5.68 -15.88
C LEU A 190 -11.99 -6.09 -17.32
N TYR A 191 -11.06 -6.81 -17.90
CA TYR A 191 -11.20 -7.40 -19.23
C TYR A 191 -11.36 -8.90 -19.10
N GLN A 192 -12.17 -9.46 -20.00
CA GLN A 192 -12.40 -10.89 -20.11
C GLN A 192 -12.13 -11.35 -21.54
N ARG A 193 -11.51 -12.50 -21.67
CA ARG A 193 -11.28 -13.16 -22.96
C ARG A 193 -12.62 -13.56 -23.57
N GLN A 194 -12.75 -13.37 -24.91
CA GLN A 194 -13.90 -13.75 -25.70
C GLN A 194 -13.65 -15.06 -26.43
#